data_12ab1cffc19ed8615803c357e6973cf7
#
_entry.id   12ab1cffc19ed8615803c357e6973cf7
#
_cell.length_a   1.000
_cell.length_b   1.000
_cell.length_c   1.000
_cell.angle_alpha   90.00
_cell.angle_beta   90.00
_cell.angle_gamma   90.00
#
_symmetry.space_group_name_H-M   'P 1'
#
loop_
_entity.id
_entity.type
_entity.pdbx_description
1 polymer ?
#
loop_
_entity_poly.entity_id
_entity_poly.type
_entity_poly.pdbx_seq_one_letter_code
_entity_poly.pdbx_strand_id
1 'polypeptide(L)'
;MIDLPKICRNTLLVVVLSSITLFGCSNVSEKTEDIPVNSAQSDTLEKVKNGQLEGVLIGIGATKKEVLDKIGNPIESGNSEYGFTVYYDGFDLQFEDYANSIDEVKDTSKVVLMNAEPKTVGMTGKPEEIKKNLGEPSREFMDDTGDNTFILEYENSGNLLRFAFDSKESPVKYVTLRVQ
;
A
#
# COMPACT_ATOMS: atom_id res chain seq x y z
N MET A 1 -40.79 62.55 22.53
CA MET A 1 -40.17 63.31 23.61
C MET A 1 -38.71 62.99 23.49
N ILE A 2 -37.91 63.82 22.72
CA ILE A 2 -37.10 64.84 23.33
C ILE A 2 -35.87 64.18 24.01
N ASP A 3 -34.61 64.32 23.68
CA ASP A 3 -33.84 65.38 23.04
C ASP A 3 -32.46 64.87 22.64
N LEU A 4 -31.94 65.38 21.53
CA LEU A 4 -30.52 65.59 21.30
C LEU A 4 -30.07 66.86 22.00
N PRO A 5 -28.77 67.05 22.37
CA PRO A 5 -27.99 67.93 21.53
C PRO A 5 -26.47 67.60 21.43
N LYS A 6 -25.94 67.91 20.26
CA LYS A 6 -25.02 69.02 19.87
C LYS A 6 -23.52 68.80 20.19
N ILE A 7 -22.75 68.59 19.13
CA ILE A 7 -21.79 69.51 18.46
C ILE A 7 -20.56 69.91 19.28
N CYS A 8 -19.37 69.54 18.74
CA CYS A 8 -18.17 70.39 18.50
C CYS A 8 -17.18 69.56 17.69
N ARG A 9 -17.02 69.73 16.45
CA ARG A 9 -16.32 70.67 15.62
C ARG A 9 -14.96 71.10 16.18
N ASN A 10 -13.86 70.43 15.69
CA ASN A 10 -12.62 71.14 15.40
C ASN A 10 -11.85 70.47 14.28
N THR A 11 -11.64 71.27 13.32
CA THR A 11 -10.83 71.14 12.11
C THR A 11 -9.36 71.19 12.50
N LEU A 12 -8.54 70.27 12.02
CA LEU A 12 -7.14 70.64 11.72
C LEU A 12 -6.66 69.82 10.50
N LEU A 13 -6.26 70.60 9.57
CA LEU A 13 -5.70 70.27 8.27
C LEU A 13 -4.18 70.12 8.43
N VAL A 14 -3.58 69.01 7.99
CA VAL A 14 -2.15 68.97 7.61
C VAL A 14 -1.91 67.81 6.59
N VAL A 15 -1.79 68.21 5.34
CA VAL A 15 -0.69 68.03 4.39
C VAL A 15 -0.10 66.65 4.15
N VAL A 16 -0.43 66.12 3.00
CA VAL A 16 0.30 65.34 1.98
C VAL A 16 1.76 65.02 2.27
N LEU A 17 2.09 63.75 2.21
CA LEU A 17 3.36 63.32 1.59
C LEU A 17 3.15 61.96 0.93
N SER A 18 3.25 61.98 -0.38
CA SER A 18 3.24 60.83 -1.27
C SER A 18 4.47 59.93 -1.00
N SER A 19 4.25 58.68 -0.67
CA SER A 19 5.30 57.68 -0.77
C SER A 19 4.78 56.54 -1.64
N ILE A 20 5.23 56.54 -2.86
CA ILE A 20 5.07 55.46 -3.81
C ILE A 20 5.91 54.29 -3.30
N THR A 21 5.31 53.30 -2.68
CA THR A 21 5.95 52.01 -2.44
C THR A 21 5.55 51.05 -3.58
N LEU A 22 6.58 50.73 -4.34
CA LEU A 22 6.59 49.70 -5.37
C LEU A 22 6.02 48.38 -4.80
N PHE A 23 4.91 47.95 -5.36
CA PHE A 23 4.44 46.56 -5.17
C PHE A 23 5.44 45.62 -5.82
N GLY A 24 6.38 45.14 -5.02
CA GLY A 24 7.13 43.92 -5.35
C GLY A 24 6.17 42.76 -5.31
N CYS A 25 5.90 42.14 -6.46
CA CYS A 25 5.34 40.81 -6.53
C CYS A 25 6.29 39.85 -5.83
N SER A 26 6.06 39.57 -4.56
CA SER A 26 6.62 38.40 -3.93
C SER A 26 5.86 37.20 -4.48
N ASN A 27 6.50 36.45 -5.38
CA ASN A 27 6.14 35.06 -5.65
C ASN A 27 6.15 34.33 -4.31
N VAL A 28 4.97 34.09 -3.76
CA VAL A 28 4.79 33.05 -2.75
C VAL A 28 5.03 31.73 -3.48
N SER A 29 6.26 31.25 -3.47
CA SER A 29 6.54 29.83 -3.68
C SER A 29 5.79 29.12 -2.56
N GLU A 30 4.67 28.50 -2.90
CA GLU A 30 4.12 27.42 -2.10
C GLU A 30 5.24 26.40 -1.95
N LYS A 31 5.89 26.46 -0.81
CA LYS A 31 6.80 25.41 -0.37
C LYS A 31 5.89 24.21 -0.12
N THR A 32 5.75 23.36 -1.14
CA THR A 32 5.25 22.01 -0.95
C THR A 32 6.17 21.40 0.12
N GLU A 33 5.66 21.24 1.33
CA GLU A 33 6.37 20.48 2.35
C GLU A 33 6.45 19.06 1.79
N ASP A 34 7.63 18.68 1.31
CA ASP A 34 7.97 17.31 1.02
C ASP A 34 7.81 16.54 2.34
N ILE A 35 6.66 15.87 2.50
CA ILE A 35 6.45 14.90 3.56
C ILE A 35 7.56 13.86 3.34
N PRO A 36 8.45 13.63 4.30
CA PRO A 36 9.51 12.65 4.12
C PRO A 36 8.87 11.29 3.89
N VAL A 37 8.89 10.82 2.63
CA VAL A 37 8.51 9.46 2.28
C VAL A 37 9.45 8.54 3.07
N ASN A 38 8.88 7.72 3.96
CA ASN A 38 9.66 6.78 4.75
C ASN A 38 10.38 5.84 3.77
N SER A 39 11.71 5.72 3.87
CA SER A 39 12.50 4.89 2.96
C SER A 39 11.99 3.43 2.90
N ALA A 40 11.50 2.89 4.01
CA ALA A 40 10.90 1.56 4.07
C ALA A 40 9.60 1.44 3.23
N GLN A 41 8.80 2.51 3.16
CA GLN A 41 7.60 2.56 2.30
C GLN A 41 7.97 2.45 0.82
N SER A 42 8.98 3.20 0.39
CA SER A 42 9.47 3.19 -0.99
C SER A 42 9.94 1.80 -1.40
N ASP A 43 10.70 1.12 -0.54
CA ASP A 43 11.30 -0.19 -0.85
C ASP A 43 10.26 -1.31 -0.97
N THR A 44 9.26 -1.35 -0.08
CA THR A 44 8.21 -2.37 -0.10
C THR A 44 7.33 -2.24 -1.35
N LEU A 45 6.84 -1.03 -1.63
CA LEU A 45 5.98 -0.81 -2.80
C LEU A 45 6.74 -0.98 -4.11
N GLU A 46 8.05 -0.70 -4.16
CA GLU A 46 8.88 -0.98 -5.33
C GLU A 46 9.06 -2.49 -5.54
N LYS A 47 9.22 -3.28 -4.48
CA LYS A 47 9.21 -4.75 -4.57
C LYS A 47 7.88 -5.27 -5.10
N VAL A 48 6.77 -4.78 -4.57
CA VAL A 48 5.41 -5.13 -5.02
C VAL A 48 5.21 -4.81 -6.51
N LYS A 49 5.67 -3.66 -6.96
CA LYS A 49 5.66 -3.27 -8.39
C LYS A 49 6.39 -4.29 -9.27
N ASN A 50 7.47 -4.87 -8.76
CA ASN A 50 8.24 -5.89 -9.44
C ASN A 50 7.73 -7.33 -9.16
N GLY A 51 6.56 -7.47 -8.55
CA GLY A 51 5.95 -8.77 -8.25
C GLY A 51 6.63 -9.53 -7.12
N GLN A 52 7.32 -8.85 -6.20
CA GLN A 52 8.11 -9.47 -5.13
C GLN A 52 7.57 -9.13 -3.74
N LEU A 53 7.69 -10.08 -2.82
CA LEU A 53 7.51 -9.88 -1.38
C LEU A 53 8.88 -9.93 -0.68
N GLU A 54 9.03 -9.13 0.38
CA GLU A 54 10.19 -9.23 1.27
C GLU A 54 10.29 -10.66 1.85
N GLY A 55 11.49 -11.17 2.01
CA GLY A 55 11.71 -12.51 2.59
C GLY A 55 11.37 -13.69 1.67
N VAL A 56 10.74 -13.48 0.50
CA VAL A 56 10.44 -14.53 -0.48
C VAL A 56 11.38 -14.42 -1.68
N LEU A 57 12.14 -15.47 -1.96
CA LEU A 57 13.16 -15.47 -3.01
C LEU A 57 12.62 -15.50 -4.45
N ILE A 58 11.32 -15.75 -4.58
CA ILE A 58 10.61 -15.88 -5.86
C ILE A 58 9.58 -14.76 -5.96
N GLY A 59 9.28 -14.33 -7.18
CA GLY A 59 8.25 -13.32 -7.46
C GLY A 59 7.13 -13.86 -8.35
N ILE A 60 6.08 -13.06 -8.48
CA ILE A 60 5.02 -13.24 -9.48
C ILE A 60 5.64 -13.33 -10.88
N GLY A 61 5.13 -14.24 -11.70
CA GLY A 61 5.63 -14.49 -13.05
C GLY A 61 6.81 -15.44 -13.13
N ALA A 62 7.43 -15.83 -12.01
CA ALA A 62 8.46 -16.86 -12.01
C ALA A 62 7.87 -18.21 -12.46
N THR A 63 8.65 -18.97 -13.23
CA THR A 63 8.24 -20.28 -13.72
C THR A 63 8.41 -21.37 -12.64
N LYS A 64 7.66 -22.49 -12.77
CA LYS A 64 7.85 -23.66 -11.88
C LYS A 64 9.33 -24.06 -11.83
N LYS A 65 10.01 -24.12 -12.98
CA LYS A 65 11.42 -24.46 -13.03
C LYS A 65 12.27 -23.53 -12.17
N GLU A 66 12.06 -22.21 -12.26
CA GLU A 66 12.80 -21.23 -11.46
C GLU A 66 12.51 -21.37 -9.96
N VAL A 67 11.25 -21.68 -9.60
CA VAL A 67 10.85 -21.95 -8.22
C VAL A 67 11.65 -23.13 -7.66
N LEU A 68 11.61 -24.29 -8.35
CA LEU A 68 12.29 -25.50 -7.90
C LEU A 68 13.84 -25.32 -7.89
N ASP A 69 14.39 -24.63 -8.86
CA ASP A 69 15.84 -24.37 -8.93
C ASP A 69 16.34 -23.46 -7.77
N LYS A 70 15.52 -22.49 -7.34
CA LYS A 70 15.93 -21.52 -6.32
C LYS A 70 15.56 -21.93 -4.89
N ILE A 71 14.39 -22.54 -4.70
CA ILE A 71 13.86 -22.86 -3.36
C ILE A 71 13.93 -24.36 -3.09
N GLY A 72 13.87 -25.18 -4.13
CA GLY A 72 13.79 -26.63 -4.01
C GLY A 72 12.35 -27.14 -3.98
N ASN A 73 12.18 -28.39 -3.54
CA ASN A 73 10.88 -29.04 -3.48
C ASN A 73 9.99 -28.44 -2.37
N PRO A 74 8.69 -28.30 -2.61
CA PRO A 74 7.75 -27.85 -1.59
C PRO A 74 7.58 -28.92 -0.50
N ILE A 75 7.13 -28.49 0.67
CA ILE A 75 6.76 -29.36 1.79
C ILE A 75 5.48 -30.13 1.47
N GLU A 76 4.52 -29.43 0.84
CA GLU A 76 3.23 -29.95 0.45
C GLU A 76 2.76 -29.27 -0.84
N SER A 77 1.82 -29.88 -1.56
CA SER A 77 1.22 -29.30 -2.76
C SER A 77 -0.16 -29.86 -3.03
N GLY A 78 -0.99 -29.07 -3.75
CA GLY A 78 -2.34 -29.49 -4.12
C GLY A 78 -3.07 -28.44 -4.94
N ASN A 79 -4.26 -28.79 -5.45
CA ASN A 79 -5.12 -27.83 -6.12
C ASN A 79 -5.81 -26.91 -5.11
N SER A 80 -5.92 -25.64 -5.45
CA SER A 80 -6.73 -24.64 -4.81
C SER A 80 -7.82 -24.14 -5.78
N GLU A 81 -8.58 -23.14 -5.35
CA GLU A 81 -9.68 -22.59 -6.17
C GLU A 81 -9.19 -22.03 -7.53
N TYR A 82 -7.96 -21.49 -7.58
CA TYR A 82 -7.46 -20.73 -8.73
C TYR A 82 -6.25 -21.38 -9.42
N GLY A 83 -5.84 -22.59 -9.06
CA GLY A 83 -4.71 -23.25 -9.67
C GLY A 83 -4.02 -24.26 -8.76
N PHE A 84 -2.77 -24.61 -9.05
CA PHE A 84 -1.99 -25.56 -8.26
C PHE A 84 -1.09 -24.81 -7.27
N THR A 85 -1.26 -25.10 -5.99
CA THR A 85 -0.54 -24.45 -4.89
C THR A 85 0.57 -25.34 -4.35
N VAL A 86 1.72 -24.75 -4.08
CA VAL A 86 2.88 -25.38 -3.42
C VAL A 86 3.19 -24.61 -2.13
N TYR A 87 3.39 -25.38 -1.04
CA TYR A 87 3.57 -24.84 0.31
C TYR A 87 5.02 -24.97 0.75
N TYR A 88 5.55 -23.89 1.31
CA TYR A 88 6.86 -23.77 1.91
C TYR A 88 6.73 -23.29 3.37
N ASP A 89 7.84 -23.21 4.08
CA ASP A 89 7.84 -22.66 5.45
C ASP A 89 7.56 -21.14 5.42
N GLY A 90 6.40 -20.76 5.93
CA GLY A 90 5.96 -19.38 6.06
C GLY A 90 5.39 -18.72 4.80
N PHE A 91 5.27 -19.42 3.67
CA PHE A 91 4.61 -18.91 2.46
C PHE A 91 4.13 -20.04 1.54
N ASP A 92 3.23 -19.70 0.62
CA ASP A 92 2.81 -20.57 -0.48
C ASP A 92 2.83 -19.80 -1.83
N LEU A 93 2.93 -20.56 -2.91
CA LEU A 93 2.93 -20.09 -4.28
C LEU A 93 1.86 -20.81 -5.07
N GLN A 94 1.11 -20.07 -5.87
CA GLN A 94 0.10 -20.65 -6.74
C GLN A 94 0.48 -20.47 -8.20
N PHE A 95 0.48 -21.58 -8.94
CA PHE A 95 0.65 -21.61 -10.40
C PHE A 95 -0.70 -21.49 -11.12
N GLU A 96 -0.66 -20.97 -12.34
CA GLU A 96 -1.84 -20.78 -13.19
C GLU A 96 -2.47 -22.10 -13.69
N ASP A 97 -1.71 -23.21 -13.72
CA ASP A 97 -2.17 -24.53 -14.16
C ASP A 97 -2.83 -25.30 -13.00
N TYR A 98 -3.75 -26.20 -13.33
CA TYR A 98 -4.24 -27.25 -12.43
C TYR A 98 -3.50 -28.55 -12.72
N ALA A 99 -3.16 -29.31 -11.67
CA ALA A 99 -2.45 -30.58 -11.80
C ALA A 99 -2.78 -31.50 -10.61
N ASN A 100 -2.47 -32.80 -10.71
CA ASN A 100 -2.63 -33.70 -9.59
C ASN A 100 -1.36 -33.78 -8.71
N SER A 101 -0.23 -33.35 -9.26
CA SER A 101 1.05 -33.28 -8.56
C SER A 101 1.93 -32.18 -9.15
N ILE A 102 2.97 -31.77 -8.42
CA ILE A 102 3.93 -30.76 -8.90
C ILE A 102 4.66 -31.23 -10.19
N ASP A 103 4.85 -32.52 -10.37
CA ASP A 103 5.50 -33.06 -11.57
C ASP A 103 4.68 -32.87 -12.84
N GLU A 104 3.34 -32.81 -12.73
CA GLU A 104 2.42 -32.57 -13.84
C GLU A 104 2.31 -31.07 -14.21
N VAL A 105 2.66 -30.16 -13.30
CA VAL A 105 2.72 -28.73 -13.59
C VAL A 105 3.84 -28.51 -14.60
N LYS A 106 3.55 -27.78 -15.68
CA LYS A 106 4.55 -27.47 -16.71
C LYS A 106 5.70 -26.65 -16.14
N ASP A 107 6.92 -26.91 -16.58
CA ASP A 107 8.10 -26.14 -16.18
C ASP A 107 7.99 -24.64 -16.49
N THR A 108 7.16 -24.27 -17.49
CA THR A 108 6.90 -22.90 -17.91
C THR A 108 5.69 -22.26 -17.21
N SER A 109 4.93 -23.02 -16.40
CA SER A 109 3.80 -22.50 -15.64
C SER A 109 4.28 -21.42 -14.65
N LYS A 110 3.52 -20.33 -14.56
CA LYS A 110 3.93 -19.14 -13.83
C LYS A 110 3.24 -19.02 -12.49
N VAL A 111 3.96 -18.48 -11.53
CA VAL A 111 3.40 -18.02 -10.26
C VAL A 111 2.49 -16.82 -10.51
N VAL A 112 1.24 -16.93 -10.10
CA VAL A 112 0.22 -15.89 -10.25
C VAL A 112 -0.27 -15.31 -8.93
N LEU A 113 -0.03 -16.04 -7.82
CA LEU A 113 -0.38 -15.61 -6.47
C LEU A 113 0.66 -16.15 -5.47
N MET A 114 0.95 -15.35 -4.47
CA MET A 114 1.76 -15.70 -3.31
C MET A 114 1.01 -15.31 -2.05
N ASN A 115 0.91 -16.22 -1.08
CA ASN A 115 0.51 -15.90 0.28
C ASN A 115 1.73 -16.04 1.20
N ALA A 116 1.84 -15.20 2.20
CA ALA A 116 2.91 -15.28 3.16
C ALA A 116 2.42 -14.98 4.58
N GLU A 117 3.05 -15.64 5.56
CA GLU A 117 2.88 -15.26 6.95
C GLU A 117 3.46 -13.86 7.19
N PRO A 118 2.81 -13.02 7.99
CA PRO A 118 3.26 -11.65 8.25
C PRO A 118 4.70 -11.54 8.74
N LYS A 119 5.14 -12.51 9.56
CA LYS A 119 6.52 -12.55 10.07
C LYS A 119 7.56 -12.81 8.98
N THR A 120 7.21 -13.60 7.96
CA THR A 120 8.09 -13.93 6.83
C THR A 120 8.42 -12.70 6.01
N VAL A 121 7.41 -11.82 5.84
CA VAL A 121 7.55 -10.58 5.06
C VAL A 121 7.79 -9.34 5.94
N GLY A 122 7.98 -9.51 7.26
CA GLY A 122 8.27 -8.40 8.17
C GLY A 122 7.10 -7.41 8.38
N MET A 123 5.86 -7.82 8.08
CA MET A 123 4.66 -6.95 8.11
C MET A 123 3.63 -7.46 9.10
N THR A 124 3.82 -7.17 10.39
CA THR A 124 3.04 -7.78 11.50
C THR A 124 2.08 -6.83 12.21
N GLY A 125 1.98 -5.57 11.81
CA GLY A 125 1.24 -4.53 12.52
C GLY A 125 -0.29 -4.61 12.37
N LYS A 126 -0.98 -3.70 13.06
CA LYS A 126 -2.41 -3.41 12.87
C LYS A 126 -2.64 -2.60 11.60
N PRO A 127 -3.89 -2.46 11.11
CA PRO A 127 -4.20 -1.68 9.90
C PRO A 127 -3.58 -0.28 9.89
N GLU A 128 -3.68 0.47 10.98
CA GLU A 128 -3.13 1.82 11.08
C GLU A 128 -1.59 1.85 11.04
N GLU A 129 -0.92 0.80 11.54
CA GLU A 129 0.54 0.69 11.45
C GLU A 129 0.98 0.36 10.02
N ILE A 130 0.22 -0.48 9.31
CA ILE A 130 0.46 -0.75 7.89
C ILE A 130 0.27 0.52 7.06
N LYS A 131 -0.83 1.27 7.26
CA LYS A 131 -1.07 2.57 6.60
C LYS A 131 0.04 3.58 6.91
N LYS A 132 0.48 3.66 8.16
CA LYS A 132 1.59 4.54 8.55
C LYS A 132 2.89 4.20 7.80
N ASN A 133 3.12 2.92 7.51
CA ASN A 133 4.34 2.44 6.87
C ASN A 133 4.27 2.47 5.34
N LEU A 134 3.10 2.19 4.75
CA LEU A 134 2.91 2.07 3.30
C LEU A 134 2.09 3.22 2.68
N GLY A 135 1.56 4.13 3.49
CA GLY A 135 0.61 5.16 3.04
C GLY A 135 -0.81 4.63 2.94
N GLU A 136 -1.70 5.45 2.38
CA GLU A 136 -3.10 5.08 2.21
C GLU A 136 -3.26 3.95 1.19
N PRO A 137 -4.08 2.93 1.50
CA PRO A 137 -4.36 1.84 0.57
C PRO A 137 -5.22 2.32 -0.60
N SER A 138 -5.14 1.63 -1.73
CA SER A 138 -6.03 1.85 -2.88
C SER A 138 -7.48 1.55 -2.53
N ARG A 139 -7.70 0.57 -1.64
CA ARG A 139 -9.02 0.19 -1.11
C ARG A 139 -8.90 -0.36 0.30
N GLU A 140 -9.95 -0.12 1.11
CA GLU A 140 -10.17 -0.82 2.37
C GLU A 140 -11.63 -1.27 2.47
N PHE A 141 -11.86 -2.50 2.89
CA PHE A 141 -13.21 -3.06 2.95
C PHE A 141 -13.29 -4.28 3.88
N MET A 142 -14.53 -4.64 4.23
CA MET A 142 -14.82 -5.94 4.83
C MET A 142 -15.11 -6.93 3.71
N ASP A 143 -14.39 -8.04 3.68
CA ASP A 143 -14.71 -9.19 2.85
C ASP A 143 -15.66 -10.11 3.62
N ASP A 144 -16.92 -10.11 3.24
CA ASP A 144 -18.01 -10.87 3.84
C ASP A 144 -18.30 -12.20 3.13
N THR A 145 -17.48 -12.57 2.14
CA THR A 145 -17.64 -13.82 1.38
C THR A 145 -17.19 -15.06 2.16
N GLY A 146 -16.58 -14.87 3.33
CA GLY A 146 -16.09 -15.96 4.19
C GLY A 146 -16.03 -15.54 5.66
N ASP A 147 -14.82 -15.36 6.20
CA ASP A 147 -14.56 -15.16 7.63
C ASP A 147 -14.79 -13.72 8.13
N ASN A 148 -15.48 -12.85 7.38
CA ASN A 148 -15.62 -11.40 7.70
C ASN A 148 -14.27 -10.72 7.93
N THR A 149 -13.36 -10.86 6.99
CA THR A 149 -11.98 -10.38 7.07
C THR A 149 -11.92 -8.90 6.68
N PHE A 150 -11.27 -8.07 7.47
CA PHE A 150 -10.94 -6.69 7.07
C PHE A 150 -9.71 -6.70 6.16
N ILE A 151 -9.80 -6.02 5.02
CA ILE A 151 -8.77 -6.02 3.97
C ILE A 151 -8.25 -4.60 3.74
N LEU A 152 -6.92 -4.45 3.70
CA LEU A 152 -6.22 -3.34 3.06
C LEU A 152 -5.63 -3.82 1.75
N GLU A 153 -5.86 -3.07 0.67
CA GLU A 153 -5.45 -3.43 -0.68
C GLU A 153 -4.63 -2.29 -1.30
N TYR A 154 -3.42 -2.61 -1.74
CA TYR A 154 -2.49 -1.70 -2.43
C TYR A 154 -2.27 -2.19 -3.85
N GLU A 155 -2.67 -1.37 -4.81
CA GLU A 155 -2.46 -1.65 -6.24
C GLU A 155 -1.20 -0.96 -6.72
N ASN A 156 -0.31 -1.71 -7.39
CA ASN A 156 0.90 -1.15 -7.96
C ASN A 156 1.32 -1.90 -9.24
N SER A 157 1.26 -1.21 -10.38
CA SER A 157 1.74 -1.70 -11.68
C SER A 157 1.17 -3.07 -12.12
N GLY A 158 -0.12 -3.31 -11.87
CA GLY A 158 -0.80 -4.56 -12.23
C GLY A 158 -0.62 -5.68 -11.20
N ASN A 159 0.06 -5.41 -10.09
CA ASN A 159 0.12 -6.27 -8.93
C ASN A 159 -0.75 -5.74 -7.80
N LEU A 160 -1.31 -6.64 -7.02
CA LEU A 160 -2.21 -6.37 -5.92
C LEU A 160 -1.66 -6.97 -4.64
N LEU A 161 -1.25 -6.10 -3.71
CA LEU A 161 -0.84 -6.48 -2.36
C LEU A 161 -2.03 -6.34 -1.43
N ARG A 162 -2.37 -7.43 -0.72
CA ARG A 162 -3.43 -7.45 0.29
C ARG A 162 -2.89 -7.81 1.66
N PHE A 163 -3.40 -7.11 2.65
CA PHE A 163 -3.27 -7.47 4.06
C PHE A 163 -4.64 -7.84 4.59
N ALA A 164 -4.75 -9.02 5.18
CA ALA A 164 -5.97 -9.51 5.78
C ALA A 164 -5.87 -9.49 7.31
N PHE A 165 -6.97 -9.11 7.96
CA PHE A 165 -7.08 -8.94 9.39
C PHE A 165 -8.41 -9.55 9.87
N ASP A 166 -8.44 -10.16 11.04
CA ASP A 166 -9.70 -10.64 11.64
C ASP A 166 -10.63 -9.47 12.02
N SER A 167 -10.08 -8.28 12.24
CA SER A 167 -10.82 -7.03 12.50
C SER A 167 -9.90 -5.82 12.29
N LYS A 168 -10.46 -4.60 12.35
CA LYS A 168 -9.68 -3.34 12.29
C LYS A 168 -8.69 -3.17 13.46
N GLU A 169 -8.85 -3.92 14.55
CA GLU A 169 -8.01 -3.85 15.74
C GLU A 169 -7.02 -5.02 15.85
N SER A 170 -7.14 -5.99 14.95
CA SER A 170 -6.29 -7.19 14.93
C SER A 170 -4.98 -6.93 14.18
N PRO A 171 -3.89 -7.67 14.48
CA PRO A 171 -2.71 -7.66 13.64
C PRO A 171 -2.97 -8.36 12.31
N VAL A 172 -2.07 -8.16 11.35
CA VAL A 172 -2.10 -8.85 10.06
C VAL A 172 -2.16 -10.37 10.28
N LYS A 173 -3.12 -11.01 9.63
CA LYS A 173 -3.34 -12.47 9.66
C LYS A 173 -2.53 -13.16 8.55
N TYR A 174 -2.60 -12.62 7.32
CA TYR A 174 -1.80 -13.05 6.18
C TYR A 174 -1.61 -11.90 5.18
N VAL A 175 -0.59 -12.05 4.34
CA VAL A 175 -0.24 -11.13 3.27
C VAL A 175 -0.35 -11.88 1.94
N THR A 176 -1.05 -11.30 0.97
CA THR A 176 -1.19 -11.87 -0.38
C THR A 176 -0.64 -10.90 -1.41
N LEU A 177 0.15 -11.40 -2.36
CA LEU A 177 0.53 -10.68 -3.58
C LEU A 177 0.05 -11.48 -4.79
N ARG A 178 -0.65 -10.84 -5.70
CA ARG A 178 -1.16 -11.48 -6.92
C ARG A 178 -1.15 -10.53 -8.12
N VAL A 179 -1.23 -11.07 -9.33
CA VAL A 179 -1.60 -10.28 -10.51
C VAL A 179 -3.07 -9.84 -10.40
N GLN A 180 -3.37 -8.70 -11.01
CA GLN A 180 -4.73 -8.16 -11.15
C GLN A 180 -5.55 -8.91 -12.18
#